data_8dd63f35ae4d40ccde18171bfddfd109
#
_entry.id   8dd63f35ae4d40ccde18171bfddfd109
#
_cell.length_a   1.000
_cell.length_b   1.000
_cell.length_c   1.000
_cell.angle_alpha   90.00
_cell.angle_beta   90.00
_cell.angle_gamma   90.00
#
_symmetry.space_group_name_H-M   'P 1'
#
loop_
_entity.id
_entity.type
_entity.pdbx_description
1 polymer ?
#
loop_
_entity_poly.entity_id
_entity_poly.type
_entity_poly.pdbx_seq_one_letter_code
_entity_poly.pdbx_strand_id
1 'polypeptide(L)'
;MSYSGFQENYNNPFSKIGEGIANAENSASSVVSKFRNNKLVSGTTDFLYSNSLVAKVCFLFLIVILFIIAIRLGSRLMTWFLSPSKNPIIVNGLRDAQRFKEVPQNPADANSVPILRSVNERDGIEFTWSVWLFIKDTTWDTQRTPGDTSTSSRLKHIFNKGSGGNVSGKLEFDAQKLDGLSFPNNGPGVYLDGGSNDLIVFMNTYANVIEKVTIPSIPLNKWVNVVLRCKGKHMDTYMNGSIKNRHVFKAVPKQNYGNIYVSRNNGFSGNLSALRYFDKALTGNEIENLVSAGPNLTADDSLKIFPPYFSLRWFFKQS
;
A
#
# COMPACT_ATOMS: atom_id res chain seq x y z
N MET A 1 -6.70 48.45 -49.56
CA MET A 1 -6.27 47.97 -48.26
C MET A 1 -6.64 46.52 -48.19
N SER A 2 -5.62 45.64 -48.31
CA SER A 2 -5.76 44.20 -48.43
C SER A 2 -5.66 43.60 -47.03
N TYR A 3 -6.67 42.83 -46.59
CA TYR A 3 -6.62 42.04 -45.37
C TYR A 3 -5.99 40.68 -45.70
N SER A 4 -4.80 40.42 -45.17
CA SER A 4 -4.16 39.13 -45.22
C SER A 4 -4.69 38.29 -44.05
N GLY A 5 -5.30 37.12 -44.39
CA GLY A 5 -5.82 36.18 -43.43
C GLY A 5 -4.72 35.44 -42.67
N PHE A 6 -4.85 35.39 -41.35
CA PHE A 6 -4.12 34.44 -40.48
C PHE A 6 -4.71 33.06 -40.69
N GLN A 7 -3.93 32.09 -41.21
CA GLN A 7 -4.23 30.69 -41.12
C GLN A 7 -3.66 30.16 -39.80
N GLU A 8 -4.54 29.90 -38.85
CA GLU A 8 -4.21 29.11 -37.65
C GLU A 8 -4.02 27.65 -38.05
N ASN A 9 -2.82 27.16 -37.89
CA ASN A 9 -2.46 25.74 -38.02
C ASN A 9 -2.99 24.98 -36.79
N TYR A 10 -4.24 24.49 -36.89
CA TYR A 10 -4.78 23.56 -35.91
C TYR A 10 -4.08 22.21 -36.08
N ASN A 11 -3.04 21.95 -35.29
CA ASN A 11 -2.45 20.63 -35.11
C ASN A 11 -3.44 19.75 -34.36
N ASN A 12 -4.23 19.00 -35.09
CA ASN A 12 -5.19 18.06 -34.53
C ASN A 12 -4.45 16.92 -33.80
N PRO A 13 -4.57 16.78 -32.47
CA PRO A 13 -3.84 15.75 -31.71
C PRO A 13 -4.23 14.33 -32.10
N PHE A 14 -5.38 14.16 -32.78
CA PHE A 14 -5.83 12.84 -33.26
C PHE A 14 -5.11 12.36 -34.53
N SER A 15 -4.46 13.23 -35.31
CA SER A 15 -3.69 12.83 -36.48
C SER A 15 -2.46 12.00 -36.09
N LYS A 16 -1.78 12.35 -35.01
CA LYS A 16 -0.61 11.60 -34.49
C LYS A 16 -0.98 10.21 -33.95
N ILE A 17 -2.20 10.05 -33.42
CA ILE A 17 -2.70 8.76 -32.96
C ILE A 17 -3.03 7.88 -34.18
N GLY A 18 -3.62 8.43 -35.22
CA GLY A 18 -3.89 7.72 -36.48
C GLY A 18 -2.61 7.25 -37.18
N GLU A 19 -1.56 8.08 -37.25
CA GLU A 19 -0.24 7.70 -37.77
C GLU A 19 0.45 6.62 -36.92
N GLY A 20 0.30 6.70 -35.60
CA GLY A 20 0.83 5.67 -34.68
C GLY A 20 0.17 4.31 -34.89
N ILE A 21 -1.14 4.26 -35.08
CA ILE A 21 -1.89 3.04 -35.35
C ILE A 21 -1.54 2.48 -36.74
N ALA A 22 -1.49 3.30 -37.76
CA ALA A 22 -1.13 2.89 -39.12
C ALA A 22 0.32 2.33 -39.19
N ASN A 23 1.26 2.97 -38.45
CA ASN A 23 2.63 2.49 -38.34
C ASN A 23 2.75 1.17 -37.57
N ALA A 24 1.93 0.96 -36.54
CA ALA A 24 1.88 -0.30 -35.81
C ALA A 24 1.29 -1.42 -36.68
N GLU A 25 0.26 -1.15 -37.47
CA GLU A 25 -0.38 -2.09 -38.41
C GLU A 25 0.57 -2.47 -39.55
N ASN A 26 1.29 -1.50 -40.13
CA ASN A 26 2.32 -1.75 -41.15
C ASN A 26 3.51 -2.52 -40.59
N SER A 27 3.90 -2.25 -39.32
CA SER A 27 4.96 -3.00 -38.65
C SER A 27 4.54 -4.44 -38.39
N ALA A 28 3.31 -4.65 -37.91
CA ALA A 28 2.77 -5.98 -37.68
C ALA A 28 2.67 -6.79 -39.00
N SER A 29 2.16 -6.18 -40.06
CA SER A 29 2.05 -6.82 -41.36
C SER A 29 3.42 -7.17 -41.97
N SER A 30 4.43 -6.32 -41.79
CA SER A 30 5.81 -6.59 -42.26
C SER A 30 6.47 -7.72 -41.45
N VAL A 31 6.20 -7.81 -40.15
CA VAL A 31 6.69 -8.92 -39.30
C VAL A 31 6.02 -10.23 -39.71
N VAL A 32 4.71 -10.22 -39.93
CA VAL A 32 3.95 -11.40 -40.37
C VAL A 32 4.40 -11.87 -41.75
N SER A 33 4.67 -10.96 -42.72
CA SER A 33 5.16 -11.32 -44.02
C SER A 33 6.60 -11.87 -44.00
N LYS A 34 7.49 -11.28 -43.19
CA LYS A 34 8.85 -11.81 -42.95
C LYS A 34 8.82 -13.18 -42.29
N PHE A 35 7.90 -13.40 -41.36
CA PHE A 35 7.68 -14.69 -40.70
C PHE A 35 7.20 -15.75 -41.70
N ARG A 36 6.25 -15.39 -42.58
CA ARG A 36 5.70 -16.29 -43.62
C ARG A 36 6.71 -16.67 -44.69
N ASN A 37 7.63 -15.77 -45.02
CA ASN A 37 8.67 -15.99 -46.05
C ASN A 37 9.96 -16.63 -45.50
N ASN A 38 10.00 -16.96 -44.22
CA ASN A 38 11.15 -17.60 -43.61
C ASN A 38 11.20 -19.09 -44.06
N LYS A 39 12.36 -19.57 -44.57
CA LYS A 39 12.53 -20.95 -45.02
C LYS A 39 12.16 -22.02 -43.98
N LEU A 40 12.28 -21.67 -42.69
CA LEU A 40 11.84 -22.54 -41.58
C LEU A 40 10.31 -22.69 -41.52
N VAL A 41 9.55 -21.64 -41.87
CA VAL A 41 8.09 -21.65 -41.85
C VAL A 41 7.57 -22.36 -43.09
N SER A 42 8.18 -22.15 -44.28
CA SER A 42 7.80 -22.88 -45.50
C SER A 42 8.05 -24.38 -45.38
N GLY A 43 9.19 -24.79 -44.79
CA GLY A 43 9.46 -26.20 -44.49
C GLY A 43 8.48 -26.83 -43.50
N THR A 44 7.97 -26.07 -42.57
CA THR A 44 6.89 -26.54 -41.62
C THR A 44 5.52 -26.64 -42.30
N THR A 45 5.19 -25.75 -43.23
CA THR A 45 3.94 -25.85 -44.00
C THR A 45 3.95 -27.09 -44.89
N ASP A 46 5.03 -27.35 -45.60
CA ASP A 46 5.17 -28.55 -46.46
C ASP A 46 5.10 -29.83 -45.60
N PHE A 47 5.67 -29.82 -44.41
CA PHE A 47 5.59 -30.92 -43.44
C PHE A 47 4.15 -31.11 -42.92
N LEU A 48 3.43 -30.02 -42.66
CA LEU A 48 2.04 -30.04 -42.17
C LEU A 48 1.06 -30.54 -43.24
N TYR A 49 1.31 -30.23 -44.51
CA TYR A 49 0.48 -30.71 -45.65
C TYR A 49 0.90 -32.13 -46.12
N SER A 50 1.98 -32.68 -45.55
CA SER A 50 2.34 -34.06 -45.83
C SER A 50 1.26 -35.00 -45.31
N ASN A 51 0.86 -35.98 -46.10
CA ASN A 51 -0.17 -36.95 -45.74
C ASN A 51 0.35 -38.02 -44.77
N SER A 52 1.53 -37.80 -44.20
CA SER A 52 2.18 -38.71 -43.25
C SER A 52 1.45 -38.66 -41.88
N LEU A 53 1.13 -39.81 -41.36
CA LEU A 53 0.53 -39.97 -40.01
C LEU A 53 1.43 -39.35 -38.93
N VAL A 54 2.76 -39.49 -39.09
CA VAL A 54 3.76 -38.93 -38.18
C VAL A 54 3.67 -37.38 -38.17
N ALA A 55 3.55 -36.74 -39.35
CA ALA A 55 3.41 -35.29 -39.41
C ALA A 55 2.17 -34.80 -38.69
N LYS A 56 1.04 -35.49 -38.82
CA LYS A 56 -0.23 -35.16 -38.13
C LYS A 56 -0.09 -35.29 -36.62
N VAL A 57 0.56 -36.35 -36.12
CA VAL A 57 0.80 -36.56 -34.70
C VAL A 57 1.77 -35.51 -34.15
N CYS A 58 2.86 -35.20 -34.82
CA CYS A 58 3.80 -34.13 -34.42
C CYS A 58 3.11 -32.76 -34.36
N PHE A 59 2.24 -32.47 -35.32
CA PHE A 59 1.47 -31.23 -35.33
C PHE A 59 0.51 -31.14 -34.12
N LEU A 60 -0.17 -32.24 -33.80
CA LEU A 60 -1.01 -32.30 -32.62
C LEU A 60 -0.23 -31.99 -31.33
N PHE A 61 0.95 -32.62 -31.18
CA PHE A 61 1.83 -32.33 -30.03
C PHE A 61 2.30 -30.88 -30.03
N LEU A 62 2.64 -30.32 -31.19
CA LEU A 62 3.03 -28.90 -31.27
C LEU A 62 1.90 -27.97 -30.83
N ILE A 63 0.67 -28.22 -31.25
CA ILE A 63 -0.51 -27.45 -30.81
C ILE A 63 -0.68 -27.56 -29.29
N VAL A 64 -0.58 -28.76 -28.72
CA VAL A 64 -0.70 -28.97 -27.28
C VAL A 64 0.39 -28.22 -26.52
N ILE A 65 1.63 -28.26 -26.99
CA ILE A 65 2.75 -27.53 -26.37
C ILE A 65 2.51 -26.02 -26.47
N LEU A 66 2.12 -25.49 -27.62
CA LEU A 66 1.79 -24.07 -27.79
C LEU A 66 0.65 -23.64 -26.89
N PHE A 67 -0.37 -24.47 -26.74
CA PHE A 67 -1.50 -24.21 -25.84
C PHE A 67 -1.07 -24.16 -24.37
N ILE A 68 -0.22 -25.09 -23.92
CA ILE A 68 0.35 -25.08 -22.58
C ILE A 68 1.21 -23.80 -22.35
N ILE A 69 2.02 -23.42 -23.33
CA ILE A 69 2.82 -22.20 -23.26
C ILE A 69 1.90 -20.96 -23.18
N ALA A 70 0.85 -20.91 -24.00
CA ALA A 70 -0.11 -19.81 -23.99
C ALA A 70 -0.85 -19.69 -22.64
N ILE A 71 -1.28 -20.80 -22.05
CA ILE A 71 -1.90 -20.81 -20.71
C ILE A 71 -0.90 -20.31 -19.66
N ARG A 72 0.33 -20.79 -19.67
CA ARG A 72 1.35 -20.36 -18.71
C ARG A 72 1.71 -18.88 -18.86
N LEU A 73 1.82 -18.39 -20.09
CA LEU A 73 2.06 -16.98 -20.35
C LEU A 73 0.86 -16.13 -19.92
N GLY A 74 -0.35 -16.54 -20.27
CA GLY A 74 -1.60 -15.87 -19.88
C GLY A 74 -1.75 -15.80 -18.36
N SER A 75 -1.49 -16.90 -17.64
CA SER A 75 -1.57 -16.91 -16.17
C SER A 75 -0.51 -16.01 -15.53
N ARG A 76 0.71 -15.94 -16.07
CA ARG A 76 1.75 -15.01 -15.59
C ARG A 76 1.37 -13.55 -15.82
N LEU A 77 0.84 -13.23 -16.99
CA LEU A 77 0.35 -11.89 -17.31
C LEU A 77 -0.80 -11.49 -16.38
N MET A 78 -1.79 -12.37 -16.18
CA MET A 78 -2.88 -12.15 -15.25
C MET A 78 -2.37 -11.92 -13.83
N THR A 79 -1.45 -12.74 -13.34
CA THR A 79 -0.86 -12.56 -12.01
C THR A 79 -0.15 -11.22 -11.90
N TRP A 80 0.59 -10.80 -12.92
CA TRP A 80 1.29 -9.51 -12.92
C TRP A 80 0.33 -8.32 -12.90
N PHE A 81 -0.76 -8.36 -13.70
CA PHE A 81 -1.75 -7.29 -13.73
C PHE A 81 -2.63 -7.22 -12.47
N LEU A 82 -2.95 -8.36 -11.86
CA LEU A 82 -3.85 -8.44 -10.72
C LEU A 82 -3.14 -8.42 -9.37
N SER A 83 -1.80 -8.49 -9.36
CA SER A 83 -1.05 -8.45 -8.10
C SER A 83 -1.22 -7.12 -7.37
N PRO A 84 -1.57 -7.15 -6.08
CA PRO A 84 -1.59 -5.95 -5.25
C PRO A 84 -0.22 -5.27 -5.22
N SER A 85 -0.23 -3.95 -5.02
CA SER A 85 1.03 -3.21 -4.86
C SER A 85 1.81 -3.70 -3.64
N LYS A 86 3.13 -3.86 -3.76
CA LYS A 86 4.02 -4.15 -2.63
C LYS A 86 4.12 -2.99 -1.65
N ASN A 87 3.87 -1.78 -2.14
CA ASN A 87 4.00 -0.54 -1.36
C ASN A 87 2.70 0.27 -1.43
N PRO A 88 1.56 -0.25 -0.92
CA PRO A 88 0.29 0.43 -1.02
C PRO A 88 0.27 1.73 -0.19
N ILE A 89 -0.42 2.72 -0.73
CA ILE A 89 -0.73 3.96 -0.03
C ILE A 89 -2.11 3.80 0.62
N ILE A 90 -2.16 3.92 1.93
CA ILE A 90 -3.38 3.72 2.73
C ILE A 90 -4.17 5.02 2.85
N VAL A 91 -3.45 6.12 3.08
CA VAL A 91 -3.96 7.49 3.03
C VAL A 91 -3.02 8.27 2.13
N ASN A 92 -3.52 8.76 1.00
CA ASN A 92 -2.66 9.40 0.01
C ASN A 92 -2.48 10.89 0.29
N GLY A 93 -3.55 11.59 0.65
CA GLY A 93 -3.55 13.03 0.83
C GLY A 93 -3.66 13.49 2.28
N LEU A 94 -3.99 14.77 2.42
CA LEU A 94 -4.26 15.43 3.69
C LEU A 94 -5.59 14.94 4.25
N ARG A 95 -5.57 14.47 5.49
CA ARG A 95 -6.75 14.00 6.21
C ARG A 95 -6.78 14.57 7.62
N ASP A 96 -7.96 15.00 8.04
CA ASP A 96 -8.21 15.35 9.43
C ASP A 96 -8.03 14.10 10.31
N ALA A 97 -7.17 14.23 11.32
CA ALA A 97 -6.81 13.13 12.21
C ALA A 97 -7.90 12.79 13.24
N GLN A 98 -9.03 13.50 13.27
CA GLN A 98 -10.20 13.15 14.05
C GLN A 98 -11.22 12.33 13.24
N ARG A 99 -11.10 12.28 11.91
CA ARG A 99 -12.03 11.55 11.04
C ARG A 99 -11.63 10.10 10.86
N PHE A 100 -12.43 9.20 11.40
CA PHE A 100 -12.23 7.75 11.29
C PHE A 100 -12.20 7.27 9.83
N LYS A 101 -11.28 6.34 9.54
CA LYS A 101 -11.22 5.59 8.28
C LYS A 101 -10.89 4.13 8.57
N GLU A 102 -11.68 3.24 8.01
CA GLU A 102 -11.38 1.82 7.93
C GLU A 102 -10.95 1.46 6.51
N VAL A 103 -9.90 0.67 6.39
CA VAL A 103 -9.41 0.14 5.12
C VAL A 103 -9.43 -1.38 5.18
N PRO A 104 -10.46 -1.99 4.57
CA PRO A 104 -10.60 -3.43 4.52
C PRO A 104 -9.43 -4.10 3.82
N GLN A 105 -9.08 -5.30 4.25
CA GLN A 105 -8.04 -6.13 3.63
C GLN A 105 -8.64 -7.20 2.69
N ASN A 106 -9.94 -7.41 2.73
CA ASN A 106 -10.63 -8.29 1.80
C ASN A 106 -10.70 -7.64 0.40
N PRO A 107 -10.11 -8.24 -0.65
CA PRO A 107 -10.13 -7.65 -2.00
C PRO A 107 -11.54 -7.47 -2.59
N ALA A 108 -12.55 -8.19 -2.09
CA ALA A 108 -13.94 -8.06 -2.53
C ALA A 108 -14.58 -6.74 -2.08
N ASP A 109 -14.08 -6.10 -1.03
CA ASP A 109 -14.62 -4.85 -0.52
C ASP A 109 -14.24 -3.65 -1.39
N ALA A 110 -15.19 -2.78 -1.69
CA ALA A 110 -15.03 -1.66 -2.63
C ALA A 110 -13.89 -0.68 -2.26
N ASN A 111 -13.64 -0.49 -0.98
CA ASN A 111 -12.61 0.43 -0.45
C ASN A 111 -11.38 -0.31 0.07
N SER A 112 -11.22 -1.58 -0.31
CA SER A 112 -10.10 -2.40 0.11
C SER A 112 -8.78 -1.90 -0.49
N VAL A 113 -7.75 -1.86 0.34
CA VAL A 113 -6.35 -1.71 -0.07
C VAL A 113 -5.59 -2.89 0.50
N PRO A 114 -5.54 -4.03 -0.22
CA PRO A 114 -4.88 -5.23 0.28
C PRO A 114 -3.39 -4.98 0.51
N ILE A 115 -2.92 -5.34 1.68
CA ILE A 115 -1.50 -5.33 2.03
C ILE A 115 -0.95 -6.73 1.86
N LEU A 116 0.09 -6.86 1.04
CA LEU A 116 0.81 -8.11 0.91
C LEU A 116 1.48 -8.48 2.23
N ARG A 117 1.66 -9.78 2.42
CA ARG A 117 2.45 -10.28 3.53
C ARG A 117 3.85 -9.67 3.47
N SER A 118 4.36 -9.22 4.64
CA SER A 118 5.73 -8.75 4.76
C SER A 118 6.73 -9.85 4.38
N VAL A 119 7.87 -9.44 3.87
CA VAL A 119 8.98 -10.35 3.58
C VAL A 119 9.37 -11.08 4.87
N ASN A 120 9.53 -12.39 4.77
CA ASN A 120 9.92 -13.23 5.89
C ASN A 120 11.37 -13.67 5.67
N GLU A 121 12.28 -12.93 6.26
CA GLU A 121 13.71 -13.21 6.22
C GLU A 121 14.12 -14.23 7.31
N ARG A 122 15.39 -14.62 7.30
CA ARG A 122 15.95 -15.59 8.26
C ARG A 122 15.70 -15.20 9.72
N ASP A 123 15.76 -13.89 10.02
CA ASP A 123 15.62 -13.35 11.38
C ASP A 123 14.17 -12.99 11.75
N GLY A 124 13.22 -13.19 10.84
CA GLY A 124 11.80 -12.89 11.04
C GLY A 124 11.20 -11.99 9.96
N ILE A 125 10.07 -11.38 10.28
CA ILE A 125 9.33 -10.51 9.34
C ILE A 125 10.04 -9.17 9.16
N GLU A 126 9.97 -8.64 7.93
CA GLU A 126 10.45 -7.31 7.61
C GLU A 126 9.32 -6.47 7.02
N PHE A 127 9.12 -5.29 7.53
CA PHE A 127 8.17 -4.31 6.98
C PHE A 127 8.53 -2.89 7.40
N THR A 128 7.96 -1.92 6.71
CA THR A 128 8.07 -0.51 7.09
C THR A 128 6.72 0.19 6.94
N TRP A 129 6.37 0.99 7.93
CA TRP A 129 5.27 1.94 7.87
C TRP A 129 5.82 3.36 7.88
N SER A 130 5.24 4.23 7.08
CA SER A 130 5.59 5.66 7.06
C SER A 130 4.32 6.49 7.10
N VAL A 131 4.31 7.55 7.91
CA VAL A 131 3.19 8.48 8.02
C VAL A 131 3.71 9.89 8.29
N TRP A 132 3.06 10.89 7.72
CA TRP A 132 3.24 12.29 8.07
C TRP A 132 2.15 12.72 9.06
N LEU A 133 2.55 13.33 10.16
CA LEU A 133 1.69 13.77 11.25
C LEU A 133 1.88 15.27 11.50
N PHE A 134 0.78 15.98 11.63
CA PHE A 134 0.74 17.35 12.16
C PHE A 134 -0.11 17.31 13.42
N ILE A 135 0.52 17.34 14.58
CA ILE A 135 -0.14 17.20 15.88
C ILE A 135 -0.24 18.59 16.51
N LYS A 136 -1.46 19.03 16.79
CA LYS A 136 -1.71 20.29 17.49
C LYS A 136 -1.47 20.09 18.99
N ASP A 137 -0.98 21.11 19.65
CA ASP A 137 -0.86 21.18 21.11
C ASP A 137 -2.22 21.04 21.82
N THR A 138 -3.30 21.52 21.18
CA THR A 138 -4.67 21.35 21.65
C THR A 138 -5.17 19.90 21.66
N THR A 139 -4.37 18.92 21.26
CA THR A 139 -4.74 17.49 21.26
C THR A 139 -5.18 17.02 22.65
N TRP A 140 -4.61 17.57 23.70
CA TRP A 140 -4.89 17.22 25.09
C TRP A 140 -5.87 18.16 25.78
N ASP A 141 -6.20 19.33 25.20
CA ASP A 141 -7.08 20.35 25.80
C ASP A 141 -8.57 20.00 25.69
N THR A 142 -8.97 19.38 24.57
CA THR A 142 -10.38 19.12 24.25
C THR A 142 -11.06 18.06 25.14
N GLN A 143 -10.33 17.42 26.04
CA GLN A 143 -10.86 16.38 26.93
C GLN A 143 -10.72 16.69 28.41
N ARG A 144 -10.31 17.91 28.77
CA ARG A 144 -10.37 18.39 30.12
C ARG A 144 -11.75 18.95 30.44
N THR A 145 -12.73 18.06 30.61
CA THR A 145 -13.92 18.43 31.37
C THR A 145 -13.47 18.64 32.82
N PRO A 146 -13.65 19.82 33.42
CA PRO A 146 -13.27 20.02 34.82
C PRO A 146 -13.93 18.96 35.70
N GLY A 147 -13.15 18.10 36.33
CA GLY A 147 -13.64 17.02 37.21
C GLY A 147 -13.62 15.60 36.59
N ASP A 148 -13.39 15.43 35.31
CA ASP A 148 -13.30 14.09 34.72
C ASP A 148 -11.83 13.64 34.62
N THR A 149 -11.40 12.87 35.60
CA THR A 149 -10.06 12.24 35.64
C THR A 149 -9.96 11.03 34.71
N SER A 150 -11.05 10.58 34.11
CA SER A 150 -11.10 9.34 33.30
C SER A 150 -10.67 9.55 31.87
N THR A 151 -10.82 10.75 31.30
CA THR A 151 -10.54 11.04 29.89
C THR A 151 -9.11 11.50 29.59
N SER A 152 -8.38 11.98 30.61
CA SER A 152 -7.00 12.50 30.44
C SER A 152 -5.94 11.41 30.19
N SER A 153 -6.26 10.16 30.45
CA SER A 153 -5.32 9.03 30.28
C SER A 153 -5.58 8.16 29.05
N ARG A 154 -6.55 8.54 28.19
CA ARG A 154 -6.92 7.75 27.04
C ARG A 154 -5.93 7.93 25.89
N LEU A 155 -5.43 6.80 25.34
CA LEU A 155 -4.59 6.81 24.15
C LEU A 155 -5.28 7.47 22.97
N LYS A 156 -4.56 8.36 22.26
CA LYS A 156 -5.03 9.00 21.02
C LYS A 156 -4.61 8.15 19.85
N HIS A 157 -5.58 7.57 19.17
CA HIS A 157 -5.32 6.63 18.09
C HIS A 157 -4.84 7.33 16.82
N ILE A 158 -3.70 6.91 16.27
CA ILE A 158 -3.20 7.34 14.96
C ILE A 158 -3.64 6.32 13.92
N PHE A 159 -3.08 5.12 13.94
CA PHE A 159 -3.52 4.00 13.12
C PHE A 159 -3.16 2.66 13.77
N ASN A 160 -3.90 1.62 13.43
CA ASN A 160 -3.49 0.25 13.73
C ASN A 160 -3.85 -0.70 12.59
N LYS A 161 -3.07 -1.77 12.46
CA LYS A 161 -3.40 -2.93 11.65
C LYS A 161 -3.76 -4.08 12.59
N GLY A 162 -5.00 -4.58 12.46
CA GLY A 162 -5.44 -5.69 13.33
C GLY A 162 -6.89 -5.64 13.71
N SER A 163 -7.17 -5.56 15.01
CA SER A 163 -8.53 -5.56 15.53
C SER A 163 -9.16 -4.19 15.50
N GLY A 164 -10.44 -4.16 15.13
CA GLY A 164 -11.30 -2.97 15.24
C GLY A 164 -12.02 -2.83 16.59
N GLY A 165 -11.84 -3.77 17.52
CA GLY A 165 -12.43 -3.68 18.85
C GLY A 165 -11.72 -2.66 19.75
N ASN A 166 -12.49 -1.90 20.54
CA ASN A 166 -11.92 -1.11 21.63
C ASN A 166 -11.94 -1.96 22.89
N VAL A 167 -10.91 -1.81 23.70
CA VAL A 167 -11.02 -2.21 25.08
C VAL A 167 -11.84 -1.14 25.80
N SER A 168 -13.09 -1.46 26.10
CA SER A 168 -13.87 -0.75 27.10
C SER A 168 -13.60 -1.41 28.45
N GLY A 169 -12.69 -0.86 29.22
CA GLY A 169 -12.31 -1.39 30.52
C GLY A 169 -10.80 -1.38 30.74
N LYS A 170 -10.41 -1.38 31.97
CA LYS A 170 -9.01 -1.39 32.40
C LYS A 170 -8.36 -2.74 32.06
N LEU A 171 -7.71 -2.87 30.91
CA LEU A 171 -6.69 -3.90 30.74
C LEU A 171 -5.46 -3.43 31.53
N GLU A 172 -5.25 -4.00 32.68
CA GLU A 172 -4.02 -3.84 33.44
C GLU A 172 -2.96 -4.80 32.85
N PHE A 173 -2.26 -4.33 31.84
CA PHE A 173 -0.96 -4.87 31.47
C PHE A 173 0.10 -3.99 32.14
N ASP A 174 0.88 -4.55 33.04
CA ASP A 174 1.94 -3.85 33.76
C ASP A 174 1.48 -2.56 34.51
N ALA A 175 0.38 -2.64 35.26
CA ALA A 175 -0.18 -1.53 36.06
C ALA A 175 -0.53 -0.25 35.26
N GLN A 176 -0.50 -0.26 33.93
CA GLN A 176 -0.85 0.88 33.09
C GLN A 176 -2.28 0.74 32.55
N LYS A 177 -3.06 1.81 32.70
CA LYS A 177 -4.39 1.92 32.08
C LYS A 177 -4.22 2.11 30.58
N LEU A 178 -4.62 1.11 29.77
CA LEU A 178 -4.55 1.14 28.31
C LEU A 178 -5.90 1.47 27.67
N ASP A 179 -6.60 2.46 28.24
CA ASP A 179 -7.86 2.91 27.66
C ASP A 179 -7.66 3.48 26.25
N GLY A 180 -8.52 3.09 25.32
CA GLY A 180 -8.43 3.49 23.92
C GLY A 180 -7.57 2.58 23.04
N LEU A 181 -6.91 1.56 23.60
CA LEU A 181 -6.15 0.58 22.83
C LEU A 181 -7.09 -0.31 21.99
N SER A 182 -6.75 -0.54 20.73
CA SER A 182 -7.37 -1.59 19.93
C SER A 182 -6.84 -2.96 20.36
N PHE A 183 -7.75 -3.89 20.69
CA PHE A 183 -7.38 -5.19 21.25
C PHE A 183 -8.15 -6.32 20.55
N PRO A 184 -7.62 -7.55 20.46
CA PRO A 184 -6.31 -8.00 20.94
C PRO A 184 -5.16 -7.80 19.94
N ASN A 185 -5.42 -7.44 18.69
CA ASN A 185 -4.43 -7.51 17.64
C ASN A 185 -3.95 -6.13 17.19
N ASN A 186 -2.63 -5.92 17.30
CA ASN A 186 -1.89 -4.77 16.79
C ASN A 186 -0.63 -5.22 16.05
N GLY A 187 -0.56 -4.93 14.77
CA GLY A 187 0.57 -5.30 13.96
C GLY A 187 0.96 -4.28 12.87
N PRO A 188 1.39 -3.03 13.25
CA PRO A 188 1.45 -2.34 14.55
C PRO A 188 0.17 -1.62 14.93
N GLY A 189 0.09 -1.15 16.20
CA GLY A 189 -0.81 -0.10 16.65
C GLY A 189 -0.03 1.12 17.08
N VAL A 190 -0.37 2.30 16.56
CA VAL A 190 0.36 3.56 16.78
C VAL A 190 -0.58 4.58 17.42
N TYR A 191 -0.14 5.16 18.52
CA TYR A 191 -0.93 6.03 19.36
C TYR A 191 -0.06 7.19 19.88
N LEU A 192 -0.73 8.27 20.30
CA LEU A 192 -0.13 9.23 21.23
C LEU A 192 -0.54 8.87 22.65
N ASP A 193 0.31 9.14 23.60
CA ASP A 193 -0.03 9.01 25.01
C ASP A 193 -1.20 9.92 25.41
N GLY A 194 -1.96 9.52 26.42
CA GLY A 194 -3.12 10.28 26.86
C GLY A 194 -2.80 11.57 27.59
N GLY A 195 -1.61 11.67 28.18
CA GLY A 195 -1.20 12.80 29.03
C GLY A 195 0.09 13.49 28.60
N SER A 196 0.84 12.93 27.64
CA SER A 196 2.11 13.48 27.16
C SER A 196 2.19 13.45 25.63
N ASN A 197 3.15 14.19 25.07
CA ASN A 197 3.45 14.14 23.64
C ASN A 197 4.37 12.97 23.25
N ASP A 198 4.18 11.83 23.89
CA ASP A 198 4.94 10.62 23.56
C ASP A 198 4.20 9.80 22.52
N LEU A 199 4.97 9.26 21.57
CA LEU A 199 4.46 8.30 20.59
C LEU A 199 4.57 6.89 21.17
N ILE A 200 3.46 6.16 21.17
CA ILE A 200 3.41 4.79 21.67
C ILE A 200 3.12 3.83 20.53
N VAL A 201 3.91 2.80 20.42
CA VAL A 201 3.72 1.72 19.45
C VAL A 201 3.48 0.41 20.20
N PHE A 202 2.38 -0.24 19.84
CA PHE A 202 2.07 -1.60 20.30
C PHE A 202 2.29 -2.59 19.18
N MET A 203 2.88 -3.74 19.54
CA MET A 203 3.12 -4.82 18.61
C MET A 203 2.81 -6.18 19.25
N ASN A 204 2.08 -7.04 18.53
CA ASN A 204 1.93 -8.43 18.93
C ASN A 204 3.20 -9.21 18.57
N THR A 205 3.75 -9.91 19.55
CA THR A 205 4.90 -10.80 19.37
C THR A 205 4.56 -12.23 19.75
N TYR A 206 5.42 -13.17 19.44
CA TYR A 206 5.23 -14.57 19.86
C TYR A 206 5.42 -14.77 21.37
N ALA A 207 6.12 -13.87 22.05
CA ALA A 207 6.27 -13.89 23.50
C ALA A 207 5.10 -13.21 24.22
N ASN A 208 4.61 -12.09 23.71
CA ASN A 208 3.59 -11.26 24.34
C ASN A 208 2.44 -10.98 23.40
N VAL A 209 1.21 -10.96 23.94
CA VAL A 209 0.04 -10.52 23.17
C VAL A 209 0.22 -9.05 22.76
N ILE A 210 0.79 -8.23 23.63
CA ILE A 210 1.08 -6.82 23.38
C ILE A 210 2.47 -6.51 23.93
N GLU A 211 3.33 -5.92 23.13
CA GLU A 211 4.59 -5.35 23.54
C GLU A 211 4.59 -3.84 23.24
N LYS A 212 4.84 -3.01 24.27
CA LYS A 212 4.76 -1.55 24.21
C LYS A 212 6.14 -0.96 23.95
N VAL A 213 6.22 -0.02 23.04
CA VAL A 213 7.41 0.80 22.78
C VAL A 213 7.04 2.26 22.90
N THR A 214 7.72 2.99 23.76
CA THR A 214 7.49 4.43 23.96
C THR A 214 8.63 5.22 23.31
N ILE A 215 8.26 6.19 22.50
CA ILE A 215 9.15 7.12 21.82
C ILE A 215 8.84 8.51 22.36
N PRO A 216 9.71 9.10 23.19
CA PRO A 216 9.40 10.35 23.87
C PRO A 216 9.45 11.56 22.94
N SER A 217 8.65 12.56 23.27
CA SER A 217 8.74 13.93 22.77
C SER A 217 8.58 14.05 21.26
N ILE A 218 7.41 13.64 20.70
CA ILE A 218 7.09 13.95 19.32
C ILE A 218 6.84 15.46 19.17
N PRO A 219 7.41 16.10 18.13
CA PRO A 219 7.21 17.53 17.90
C PRO A 219 5.74 17.91 17.65
N LEU A 220 5.30 19.04 18.21
CA LEU A 220 3.95 19.58 18.05
C LEU A 220 3.94 20.76 17.08
N ASN A 221 2.77 21.08 16.52
CA ASN A 221 2.50 22.23 15.64
C ASN A 221 3.41 22.31 14.41
N LYS A 222 3.93 21.17 13.96
CA LYS A 222 4.68 21.06 12.71
C LYS A 222 4.53 19.67 12.10
N TRP A 223 4.77 19.56 10.79
CA TRP A 223 4.80 18.27 10.12
C TRP A 223 6.02 17.45 10.55
N VAL A 224 5.75 16.23 10.94
CA VAL A 224 6.75 15.24 11.33
C VAL A 224 6.51 13.96 10.55
N ASN A 225 7.55 13.46 9.89
CA ASN A 225 7.53 12.12 9.31
C ASN A 225 7.91 11.11 10.38
N VAL A 226 7.07 10.11 10.57
CA VAL A 226 7.33 8.97 11.44
C VAL A 226 7.46 7.72 10.59
N VAL A 227 8.59 7.02 10.70
CA VAL A 227 8.82 5.74 10.04
C VAL A 227 9.07 4.67 11.09
N LEU A 228 8.29 3.60 11.02
CA LEU A 228 8.44 2.39 11.84
C LEU A 228 9.02 1.30 10.95
N ARG A 229 10.28 0.98 11.11
CA ARG A 229 11.00 -0.04 10.35
C ARG A 229 11.20 -1.27 11.23
N CYS A 230 10.55 -2.36 10.87
CA CYS A 230 10.74 -3.65 11.54
C CYS A 230 11.69 -4.52 10.71
N LYS A 231 12.67 -5.11 11.39
CA LYS A 231 13.58 -6.11 10.81
C LYS A 231 13.83 -7.21 11.84
N GLY A 232 13.21 -8.35 11.65
CA GLY A 232 13.23 -9.44 12.61
C GLY A 232 12.70 -9.01 13.97
N LYS A 233 13.52 -9.06 15.02
CA LYS A 233 13.17 -8.61 16.37
C LYS A 233 13.41 -7.11 16.62
N HIS A 234 13.99 -6.40 15.67
CA HIS A 234 14.34 -4.99 15.84
C HIS A 234 13.27 -4.09 15.23
N MET A 235 12.84 -3.09 16.00
CA MET A 235 12.01 -2.01 15.49
C MET A 235 12.75 -0.68 15.66
N ASP A 236 13.12 -0.11 14.54
CA ASP A 236 13.72 1.22 14.48
C ASP A 236 12.63 2.25 14.19
N THR A 237 12.54 3.28 15.01
CA THR A 237 11.66 4.42 14.78
C THR A 237 12.49 5.62 14.31
N TYR A 238 12.13 6.14 13.14
CA TYR A 238 12.74 7.35 12.59
C TYR A 238 11.76 8.50 12.69
N MET A 239 12.29 9.69 12.99
CA MET A 239 11.59 10.96 12.91
C MET A 239 12.33 11.88 11.94
N ASN A 240 11.67 12.34 10.90
CA ASN A 240 12.27 13.19 9.85
C ASN A 240 13.61 12.62 9.32
N GLY A 241 13.64 11.31 9.04
CA GLY A 241 14.82 10.61 8.52
C GLY A 241 15.87 10.22 9.55
N SER A 242 15.84 10.78 10.76
CA SER A 242 16.81 10.47 11.82
C SER A 242 16.26 9.38 12.74
N ILE A 243 17.13 8.43 13.12
CA ILE A 243 16.75 7.37 14.06
C ILE A 243 16.52 7.99 15.44
N LYS A 244 15.33 7.79 15.98
CA LYS A 244 14.95 8.32 17.30
C LYS A 244 14.97 7.26 18.37
N ASN A 245 14.59 6.03 18.02
CA ASN A 245 14.56 4.91 18.97
C ASN A 245 14.85 3.61 18.22
N ARG A 246 15.53 2.70 18.92
CA ARG A 246 15.72 1.31 18.51
C ARG A 246 15.26 0.40 19.64
N HIS A 247 14.25 -0.39 19.37
CA HIS A 247 13.69 -1.35 20.31
C HIS A 247 13.97 -2.77 19.84
N VAL A 248 14.31 -3.66 20.79
CA VAL A 248 14.45 -5.10 20.53
C VAL A 248 13.32 -5.83 21.22
N PHE A 249 12.43 -6.42 20.43
CA PHE A 249 11.32 -7.21 20.95
C PHE A 249 11.81 -8.48 21.66
N LYS A 250 11.08 -8.93 22.67
CA LYS A 250 11.35 -10.19 23.38
C LYS A 250 11.27 -11.40 22.44
N ALA A 251 10.35 -11.36 21.47
CA ALA A 251 10.24 -12.37 20.41
C ALA A 251 9.90 -11.71 19.07
N VAL A 252 9.93 -12.50 17.99
CA VAL A 252 9.58 -12.04 16.65
C VAL A 252 8.14 -11.52 16.62
N PRO A 253 7.88 -10.36 16.00
CA PRO A 253 6.54 -9.86 15.77
C PRO A 253 5.69 -10.81 14.94
N LYS A 254 4.38 -10.85 15.24
CA LYS A 254 3.41 -11.65 14.51
C LYS A 254 2.96 -10.95 13.24
N GLN A 255 2.82 -11.71 12.15
CA GLN A 255 2.13 -11.25 10.95
C GLN A 255 0.65 -10.98 11.27
N ASN A 256 0.13 -9.85 10.81
CA ASN A 256 -1.26 -9.48 11.02
C ASN A 256 -2.01 -9.34 9.69
N TYR A 257 -3.20 -9.94 9.60
CA TYR A 257 -4.05 -9.93 8.41
C TYR A 257 -5.33 -9.10 8.58
N GLY A 258 -5.53 -8.49 9.76
CA GLY A 258 -6.70 -7.65 10.06
C GLY A 258 -6.74 -6.36 9.24
N ASN A 259 -7.88 -5.68 9.29
CA ASN A 259 -8.09 -4.39 8.63
C ASN A 259 -7.16 -3.31 9.19
N ILE A 260 -7.03 -2.21 8.46
CA ILE A 260 -6.32 -1.03 8.94
C ILE A 260 -7.36 -0.02 9.38
N TYR A 261 -7.14 0.50 10.57
CA TYR A 261 -7.98 1.52 11.17
C TYR A 261 -7.15 2.77 11.37
N VAL A 262 -7.70 3.92 10.99
CA VAL A 262 -7.05 5.24 11.10
C VAL A 262 -7.96 6.16 11.91
N SER A 263 -7.41 6.90 12.86
CA SER A 263 -8.12 7.93 13.65
C SER A 263 -9.38 7.42 14.35
N ARG A 264 -9.29 6.28 15.04
CA ARG A 264 -10.40 5.77 15.88
C ARG A 264 -10.56 6.61 17.13
N ASN A 265 -11.75 6.51 17.76
CA ASN A 265 -12.05 7.19 19.01
C ASN A 265 -11.73 8.68 18.97
N ASN A 266 -12.10 9.35 17.86
CA ASN A 266 -11.81 10.76 17.62
C ASN A 266 -10.30 11.09 17.49
N GLY A 267 -9.45 10.08 17.31
CA GLY A 267 -8.02 10.23 17.01
C GLY A 267 -7.30 11.30 17.83
N PHE A 268 -6.74 12.31 17.16
CA PHE A 268 -6.06 13.44 17.79
C PHE A 268 -6.35 14.75 17.04
N SER A 269 -6.16 15.89 17.69
CA SER A 269 -6.33 17.19 17.04
C SER A 269 -5.14 17.46 16.10
N GLY A 270 -5.42 17.55 14.80
CA GLY A 270 -4.39 17.74 13.78
C GLY A 270 -4.70 17.06 12.47
N ASN A 271 -3.65 16.74 11.72
CA ASN A 271 -3.77 16.13 10.41
C ASN A 271 -2.79 14.96 10.25
N LEU A 272 -3.17 14.01 9.40
CA LEU A 272 -2.23 13.00 8.92
C LEU A 272 -2.21 12.99 7.39
N SER A 273 -1.09 12.55 6.82
CA SER A 273 -0.91 12.47 5.37
C SER A 273 0.03 11.33 5.00
N ALA A 274 -0.08 10.85 3.78
CA ALA A 274 0.82 9.90 3.16
C ALA A 274 1.13 8.66 4.05
N LEU A 275 0.07 8.04 4.62
CA LEU A 275 0.24 6.76 5.32
C LEU A 275 0.52 5.66 4.30
N ARG A 276 1.71 5.06 4.38
CA ARG A 276 2.20 4.04 3.44
C ARG A 276 2.71 2.80 4.18
N TYR A 277 2.56 1.68 3.53
CA TYR A 277 3.16 0.41 3.93
C TYR A 277 4.17 -0.04 2.90
N PHE A 278 5.21 -0.73 3.35
CA PHE A 278 6.21 -1.41 2.53
C PHE A 278 6.42 -2.81 3.08
N ASP A 279 6.44 -3.80 2.22
CA ASP A 279 6.56 -5.22 2.58
C ASP A 279 7.98 -5.63 3.01
N LYS A 280 8.91 -4.68 3.06
CA LYS A 280 10.33 -4.86 3.41
C LYS A 280 10.81 -3.81 4.42
N ALA A 281 11.93 -4.06 5.06
CA ALA A 281 12.65 -3.07 5.84
C ALA A 281 13.39 -2.10 4.90
N LEU A 282 12.96 -0.84 4.86
CA LEU A 282 13.57 0.18 4.01
C LEU A 282 15.01 0.50 4.45
N THR A 283 15.84 0.83 3.48
CA THR A 283 17.20 1.35 3.71
C THR A 283 17.15 2.82 4.15
N GLY A 284 18.27 3.34 4.69
CA GLY A 284 18.36 4.75 5.07
C GLY A 284 18.06 5.72 3.92
N ASN A 285 18.61 5.46 2.74
CA ASN A 285 18.38 6.28 1.54
C ASN A 285 16.90 6.27 1.10
N GLU A 286 16.22 5.12 1.19
CA GLU A 286 14.78 5.03 0.89
C GLU A 286 13.95 5.82 1.89
N ILE A 287 14.33 5.82 3.18
CA ILE A 287 13.67 6.62 4.22
C ILE A 287 13.91 8.10 3.97
N GLU A 288 15.13 8.50 3.62
CA GLU A 288 15.43 9.91 3.29
C GLU A 288 14.64 10.40 2.08
N ASN A 289 14.47 9.56 1.05
CA ASN A 289 13.62 9.87 -0.09
C ASN A 289 12.15 10.09 0.30
N LEU A 290 11.63 9.31 1.27
CA LEU A 290 10.27 9.52 1.81
C LEU A 290 10.13 10.85 2.53
N VAL A 291 11.16 11.24 3.29
CA VAL A 291 11.17 12.52 4.00
C VAL A 291 11.30 13.70 3.04
N SER A 292 12.16 13.58 2.04
CA SER A 292 12.38 14.61 1.02
C SER A 292 11.13 14.86 0.17
N ALA A 293 10.29 13.83 -0.04
CA ALA A 293 9.02 13.96 -0.75
C ALA A 293 7.99 14.83 0.01
N GLY A 294 8.13 14.94 1.34
CA GLY A 294 7.23 15.72 2.18
C GLY A 294 5.82 15.12 2.35
N PRO A 295 4.95 15.82 3.10
CA PRO A 295 3.54 15.47 3.23
C PRO A 295 2.78 15.82 1.94
N ASN A 296 1.82 14.97 1.55
CA ASN A 296 0.90 15.31 0.48
C ASN A 296 -0.25 16.15 1.07
N LEU A 297 -0.32 17.42 0.69
CA LEU A 297 -1.31 18.38 1.20
C LEU A 297 -2.62 18.41 0.38
N THR A 298 -2.72 17.63 -0.69
CA THR A 298 -3.97 17.46 -1.45
C THR A 298 -4.99 16.70 -0.61
N ALA A 299 -6.23 17.12 -0.53
CA ALA A 299 -7.26 16.46 0.27
C ALA A 299 -7.42 14.97 -0.13
N ASP A 300 -7.43 14.06 0.86
CA ASP A 300 -7.54 12.60 0.63
C ASP A 300 -8.85 12.23 -0.11
N ASP A 301 -9.94 12.94 0.19
CA ASP A 301 -11.26 12.69 -0.42
C ASP A 301 -11.32 13.10 -1.91
N SER A 302 -10.40 13.95 -2.41
CA SER A 302 -10.33 14.35 -3.81
C SER A 302 -9.61 13.31 -4.67
N LEU A 303 -8.87 12.42 -4.05
CA LEU A 303 -8.12 11.36 -4.70
C LEU A 303 -9.01 10.12 -4.86
N LYS A 304 -9.99 10.18 -5.78
CA LYS A 304 -10.75 9.01 -6.19
C LYS A 304 -9.79 8.05 -6.87
N ILE A 305 -9.34 7.05 -6.12
CA ILE A 305 -8.56 5.94 -6.67
C ILE A 305 -9.57 5.09 -7.45
N PHE A 306 -9.61 5.30 -8.77
CA PHE A 306 -10.29 4.36 -9.65
C PHE A 306 -9.54 3.02 -9.55
N PRO A 307 -10.25 1.89 -9.39
CA PRO A 307 -9.59 0.60 -9.46
C PRO A 307 -8.85 0.50 -10.79
N PRO A 308 -7.62 -0.05 -10.82
CA PRO A 308 -6.87 -0.23 -12.05
C PRO A 308 -7.73 -0.92 -13.10
N TYR A 309 -7.64 -0.48 -14.34
CA TYR A 309 -8.26 -1.18 -15.46
C TYR A 309 -7.89 -2.66 -15.36
N PHE A 310 -8.88 -3.57 -15.53
CA PHE A 310 -8.73 -5.02 -15.32
C PHE A 310 -8.52 -5.49 -13.88
N SER A 311 -8.74 -4.67 -12.85
CA SER A 311 -8.79 -5.22 -11.49
C SER A 311 -10.02 -6.10 -11.32
N LEU A 312 -9.90 -7.17 -10.51
CA LEU A 312 -11.04 -8.04 -10.19
C LEU A 312 -12.24 -7.28 -9.59
N ARG A 313 -12.02 -6.09 -9.05
CA ARG A 313 -13.05 -5.19 -8.51
C ARG A 313 -14.09 -4.75 -9.56
N TRP A 314 -13.76 -4.77 -10.84
CA TRP A 314 -14.72 -4.50 -11.90
C TRP A 314 -15.77 -5.61 -12.04
N PHE A 315 -15.39 -6.85 -11.71
CA PHE A 315 -16.25 -8.02 -11.84
C PHE A 315 -17.13 -8.27 -10.61
N PHE A 316 -16.74 -7.83 -9.42
CA PHE A 316 -17.46 -8.07 -8.16
C PHE A 316 -18.39 -6.92 -7.74
N LYS A 317 -18.58 -5.90 -8.56
CA LYS A 317 -19.44 -4.75 -8.25
C LYS A 317 -20.94 -4.95 -8.57
N GLN A 318 -21.36 -6.16 -8.91
CA GLN A 318 -22.77 -6.51 -9.16
C GLN A 318 -23.21 -7.60 -8.18
N SER A 319 -23.54 -7.21 -6.97
CA SER A 319 -24.52 -7.91 -6.12
C SER A 319 -24.84 -7.03 -4.92
#